data_bf57c7fef5800f29b61e276c903449ef
#
_entry.id   bf57c7fef5800f29b61e276c903449ef
#
_cell.length_a   1.000
_cell.length_b   1.000
_cell.length_c   1.000
_cell.angle_alpha   90.00
_cell.angle_beta   90.00
_cell.angle_gamma   90.00
#
_symmetry.space_group_name_H-M   'P 1'
#
loop_
_entity.id
_entity.type
_entity.pdbx_description
1 polymer ?
#
loop_
_entity_poly.entity_id
_entity_poly.type
_entity_poly.pdbx_seq_one_letter_code
_entity_poly.pdbx_strand_id
1 'polypeptide(L)'
;MISLRNVHKSFGEKKVLQGFSLEVPEGEAMVIIGYSGSGKSVAIKHIVGLLEPDEGTVFVDGLEVPRLSRRELYELRSKIGYVFQFAALFDSLSIGENVAMGLRKQGLLDAPGINARVAEALDLVDLPNVEDRFPAELSGGMRKRVGLARAIALRPKYLLYDEPTTGLDPVTSAVIDELMIRMREKLGVTSIVITHDMRSAYRVGTRIAMLYEGRVRQCGTVDEIRLSSDPVVRQFVEGKAEIDMDAA
;
A
#
# COMPACT_ATOMS: atom_id res chain seq x y z
N MET A 1 -7.58 -0.59 13.21
CA MET A 1 -6.23 -1.10 13.53
C MET A 1 -5.95 -2.36 12.72
N ILE A 2 -4.74 -2.51 12.16
CA ILE A 2 -4.24 -3.73 11.47
C ILE A 2 -3.15 -4.35 12.32
N SER A 3 -3.16 -5.69 12.48
CA SER A 3 -2.15 -6.43 13.25
C SER A 3 -1.80 -7.74 12.56
N LEU A 4 -0.53 -7.94 12.27
CA LEU A 4 0.04 -9.21 11.82
C LEU A 4 0.86 -9.78 13.00
N ARG A 5 0.63 -11.05 13.36
CA ARG A 5 1.25 -11.67 14.53
C ARG A 5 1.92 -12.98 14.16
N ASN A 6 3.24 -12.99 14.26
CA ASN A 6 4.09 -14.16 14.02
C ASN A 6 3.79 -14.84 12.67
N VAL A 7 3.61 -14.05 11.61
CA VAL A 7 3.21 -14.55 10.29
C VAL A 7 4.40 -15.23 9.61
N HIS A 8 4.20 -16.50 9.22
CA HIS A 8 5.11 -17.28 8.39
C HIS A 8 4.49 -17.51 7.04
N LYS A 9 5.30 -17.43 5.98
CA LYS A 9 4.88 -17.75 4.62
C LYS A 9 6.03 -18.26 3.78
N SER A 10 5.80 -19.41 3.16
CA SER A 10 6.75 -20.04 2.23
C SER A 10 6.10 -20.27 0.87
N PHE A 11 6.90 -20.32 -0.16
CA PHE A 11 6.51 -20.72 -1.51
C PHE A 11 7.49 -21.82 -1.97
N GLY A 12 7.04 -23.06 -1.91
CA GLY A 12 7.93 -24.22 -2.02
C GLY A 12 8.98 -24.19 -0.90
N GLU A 13 10.24 -24.30 -1.24
CA GLU A 13 11.34 -24.28 -0.27
C GLU A 13 11.73 -22.85 0.20
N LYS A 14 11.28 -21.82 -0.53
CA LYS A 14 11.62 -20.44 -0.23
C LYS A 14 10.77 -19.89 0.93
N LYS A 15 11.40 -19.71 2.10
CA LYS A 15 10.79 -19.01 3.24
C LYS A 15 10.83 -17.50 2.98
N VAL A 16 9.66 -16.85 2.96
CA VAL A 16 9.53 -15.42 2.64
C VAL A 16 9.23 -14.60 3.89
N LEU A 17 8.28 -15.05 4.73
CA LEU A 17 8.04 -14.47 6.04
C LEU A 17 8.36 -15.51 7.09
N GLN A 18 9.05 -15.11 8.17
CA GLN A 18 9.61 -16.00 9.18
C GLN A 18 9.33 -15.46 10.59
N GLY A 19 8.05 -15.26 10.92
CA GLY A 19 7.62 -14.67 12.19
C GLY A 19 7.43 -13.15 12.08
N PHE A 20 6.97 -12.68 10.90
CA PHE A 20 6.67 -11.27 10.67
C PHE A 20 5.56 -10.79 11.59
N SER A 21 5.86 -9.77 12.41
CA SER A 21 4.90 -9.16 13.33
C SER A 21 4.92 -7.65 13.16
N LEU A 22 3.74 -7.05 12.93
CA LEU A 22 3.59 -5.61 12.72
C LEU A 22 2.21 -5.16 13.22
N GLU A 23 2.18 -4.06 13.94
CA GLU A 23 0.95 -3.38 14.33
C GLU A 23 0.88 -2.00 13.68
N VAL A 24 -0.27 -1.68 13.08
CA VAL A 24 -0.53 -0.40 12.46
C VAL A 24 -1.71 0.25 13.17
N PRO A 25 -1.45 1.21 14.05
CA PRO A 25 -2.49 1.98 14.73
C PRO A 25 -3.38 2.74 13.75
N GLU A 26 -4.57 3.09 14.18
CA GLU A 26 -5.52 3.85 13.38
C GLU A 26 -5.02 5.29 13.17
N GLY A 27 -5.15 5.81 11.94
CA GLY A 27 -4.69 7.14 11.54
C GLY A 27 -3.19 7.22 11.18
N GLU A 28 -2.42 6.16 11.41
CA GLU A 28 -0.99 6.13 11.09
C GLU A 28 -0.72 5.85 9.61
N ALA A 29 0.42 6.36 9.14
CA ALA A 29 1.03 5.96 7.87
C ALA A 29 2.27 5.09 8.16
N MET A 30 2.09 3.77 8.16
CA MET A 30 3.17 2.81 8.35
C MET A 30 3.87 2.56 7.02
N VAL A 31 5.16 2.87 6.95
CA VAL A 31 5.97 2.53 5.77
C VAL A 31 6.74 1.23 6.03
N ILE A 32 6.65 0.28 5.11
CA ILE A 32 7.45 -0.96 5.15
C ILE A 32 8.56 -0.82 4.13
N ILE A 33 9.80 -0.74 4.61
CA ILE A 33 11.01 -0.71 3.79
C ILE A 33 11.73 -2.05 3.82
N GLY A 34 12.67 -2.27 2.91
CA GLY A 34 13.50 -3.47 2.83
C GLY A 34 13.92 -3.80 1.41
N TYR A 35 14.87 -4.72 1.28
CA TYR A 35 15.44 -5.11 -0.02
C TYR A 35 14.39 -5.66 -0.99
N SER A 36 14.69 -5.58 -2.29
CA SER A 36 13.82 -6.18 -3.31
C SER A 36 13.69 -7.68 -3.05
N GLY A 37 12.45 -8.21 -3.15
CA GLY A 37 12.18 -9.62 -2.89
C GLY A 37 12.17 -10.04 -1.42
N SER A 38 12.29 -9.12 -0.45
CA SER A 38 12.26 -9.42 0.99
C SER A 38 10.89 -9.88 1.52
N GLY A 39 9.82 -9.77 0.73
CA GLY A 39 8.48 -10.20 1.14
C GLY A 39 7.50 -9.08 1.50
N LYS A 40 7.83 -7.81 1.27
CA LYS A 40 6.96 -6.66 1.62
C LYS A 40 5.55 -6.79 1.03
N SER A 41 5.43 -7.01 -0.28
CA SER A 41 4.13 -7.21 -0.95
C SER A 41 3.43 -8.48 -0.48
N VAL A 42 4.19 -9.51 -0.09
CA VAL A 42 3.62 -10.74 0.51
C VAL A 42 2.94 -10.40 1.84
N ALA A 43 3.59 -9.61 2.70
CA ALA A 43 3.02 -9.20 3.99
C ALA A 43 1.66 -8.49 3.83
N ILE A 44 1.55 -7.49 2.93
CA ILE A 44 0.26 -6.76 2.78
C ILE A 44 -0.83 -7.57 2.07
N LYS A 45 -0.47 -8.57 1.25
CA LYS A 45 -1.46 -9.46 0.61
C LYS A 45 -2.21 -10.32 1.63
N HIS A 46 -1.63 -10.60 2.79
CA HIS A 46 -2.32 -11.29 3.89
C HIS A 46 -3.42 -10.41 4.50
N ILE A 47 -3.23 -9.09 4.55
CA ILE A 47 -4.20 -8.14 5.14
C ILE A 47 -5.53 -8.16 4.36
N VAL A 48 -5.47 -8.32 3.04
CA VAL A 48 -6.66 -8.41 2.17
C VAL A 48 -7.11 -9.85 1.90
N GLY A 49 -6.49 -10.84 2.55
CA GLY A 49 -6.80 -12.25 2.37
C GLY A 49 -6.56 -12.76 0.95
N LEU A 50 -5.58 -12.18 0.21
CA LEU A 50 -5.10 -12.72 -1.06
C LEU A 50 -4.09 -13.85 -0.86
N LEU A 51 -3.50 -13.91 0.33
CA LEU A 51 -2.65 -14.99 0.78
C LEU A 51 -3.07 -15.40 2.20
N GLU A 52 -3.02 -16.69 2.48
CA GLU A 52 -3.18 -17.23 3.82
C GLU A 52 -1.80 -17.47 4.43
N PRO A 53 -1.57 -17.13 5.70
CA PRO A 53 -0.33 -17.45 6.38
C PRO A 53 -0.21 -18.97 6.58
N ASP A 54 1.03 -19.49 6.54
CA ASP A 54 1.29 -20.90 6.88
C ASP A 54 1.23 -21.10 8.40
N GLU A 55 1.68 -20.08 9.17
CA GLU A 55 1.57 -19.98 10.63
C GLU A 55 1.36 -18.50 11.02
N GLY A 56 0.84 -18.29 12.23
CA GLY A 56 0.53 -16.97 12.74
C GLY A 56 -0.87 -16.50 12.32
N THR A 57 -1.17 -15.22 12.52
CA THR A 57 -2.50 -14.70 12.20
C THR A 57 -2.48 -13.23 11.83
N VAL A 58 -3.54 -12.77 11.17
CA VAL A 58 -3.73 -11.40 10.69
C VAL A 58 -5.09 -10.89 11.12
N PHE A 59 -5.11 -9.72 11.75
CA PHE A 59 -6.33 -9.06 12.19
C PHE A 59 -6.51 -7.71 11.50
N VAL A 60 -7.74 -7.41 11.12
CA VAL A 60 -8.16 -6.07 10.68
C VAL A 60 -9.43 -5.71 11.44
N ASP A 61 -9.41 -4.61 12.19
CA ASP A 61 -10.52 -4.20 13.08
C ASP A 61 -11.00 -5.31 14.04
N GLY A 62 -10.07 -6.13 14.53
CA GLY A 62 -10.38 -7.25 15.42
C GLY A 62 -10.88 -8.51 14.71
N LEU A 63 -11.12 -8.45 13.39
CA LEU A 63 -11.51 -9.59 12.59
C LEU A 63 -10.28 -10.40 12.18
N GLU A 64 -10.26 -11.70 12.46
CA GLU A 64 -9.19 -12.62 12.07
C GLU A 64 -9.34 -12.99 10.59
N VAL A 65 -8.53 -12.40 9.72
CA VAL A 65 -8.67 -12.48 8.25
C VAL A 65 -8.70 -13.92 7.72
N PRO A 66 -7.82 -14.85 8.16
CA PRO A 66 -7.83 -16.23 7.66
C PRO A 66 -9.11 -17.03 7.99
N ARG A 67 -9.89 -16.57 8.98
CA ARG A 67 -11.12 -17.25 9.41
C ARG A 67 -12.40 -16.67 8.81
N LEU A 68 -12.27 -15.59 8.03
CA LEU A 68 -13.43 -14.94 7.43
C LEU A 68 -14.06 -15.80 6.33
N SER A 69 -15.37 -15.88 6.33
CA SER A 69 -16.15 -16.40 5.22
C SER A 69 -15.95 -15.51 3.98
N ARG A 70 -16.28 -16.01 2.79
CA ARG A 70 -16.20 -15.23 1.54
C ARG A 70 -16.99 -13.92 1.60
N ARG A 71 -18.13 -13.90 2.27
CA ARG A 71 -18.95 -12.71 2.44
C ARG A 71 -18.26 -11.68 3.34
N GLU A 72 -17.80 -12.11 4.51
CA GLU A 72 -17.09 -11.23 5.46
C GLU A 72 -15.79 -10.70 4.86
N LEU A 73 -15.05 -11.52 4.11
CA LEU A 73 -13.86 -11.09 3.39
C LEU A 73 -14.19 -10.04 2.31
N TYR A 74 -15.32 -10.16 1.63
CA TYR A 74 -15.78 -9.14 0.70
C TYR A 74 -16.12 -7.83 1.41
N GLU A 75 -16.82 -7.90 2.55
CA GLU A 75 -17.15 -6.74 3.39
C GLU A 75 -15.87 -6.08 3.93
N LEU A 76 -14.87 -6.87 4.35
CA LEU A 76 -13.56 -6.36 4.75
C LEU A 76 -12.85 -5.63 3.61
N ARG A 77 -12.79 -6.26 2.43
CA ARG A 77 -12.13 -5.67 1.23
C ARG A 77 -12.77 -4.37 0.78
N SER A 78 -14.06 -4.18 1.02
CA SER A 78 -14.74 -2.91 0.71
C SER A 78 -14.25 -1.72 1.57
N LYS A 79 -13.63 -2.01 2.72
CA LYS A 79 -13.01 -1.01 3.62
C LYS A 79 -11.55 -0.76 3.33
N ILE A 80 -10.96 -1.47 2.36
CA ILE A 80 -9.52 -1.42 2.04
C ILE A 80 -9.35 -1.03 0.58
N GLY A 81 -8.73 0.11 0.32
CA GLY A 81 -8.24 0.48 -1.00
C GLY A 81 -6.83 -0.10 -1.22
N TYR A 82 -6.62 -0.74 -2.35
CA TYR A 82 -5.32 -1.29 -2.73
C TYR A 82 -4.79 -0.59 -3.98
N VAL A 83 -3.64 0.07 -3.86
CA VAL A 83 -2.93 0.74 -4.95
C VAL A 83 -1.77 -0.14 -5.39
N PHE A 84 -1.90 -0.71 -6.60
CA PHE A 84 -0.92 -1.63 -7.16
C PHE A 84 0.26 -0.89 -7.80
N GLN A 85 1.42 -1.55 -7.83
CA GLN A 85 2.66 -1.04 -8.40
C GLN A 85 2.51 -0.52 -9.84
N PHE A 86 1.71 -1.16 -10.69
CA PHE A 86 1.46 -0.78 -12.10
C PHE A 86 0.06 -0.22 -12.35
N ALA A 87 -0.57 0.38 -11.32
CA ALA A 87 -1.95 0.87 -11.34
C ALA A 87 -3.02 -0.20 -11.64
N ALA A 88 -2.71 -1.26 -12.36
CA ALA A 88 -3.59 -2.38 -12.73
C ALA A 88 -4.95 -1.90 -13.30
N LEU A 89 -4.91 -0.95 -14.22
CA LEU A 89 -6.10 -0.49 -14.94
C LEU A 89 -6.46 -1.50 -16.03
N PHE A 90 -7.75 -1.60 -16.33
CA PHE A 90 -8.26 -2.37 -17.46
C PHE A 90 -8.18 -1.50 -18.71
N ASP A 91 -7.35 -1.88 -19.67
CA ASP A 91 -7.10 -1.11 -20.88
C ASP A 91 -8.34 -0.99 -21.79
N SER A 92 -9.27 -1.94 -21.70
CA SER A 92 -10.53 -1.96 -22.45
C SER A 92 -11.64 -1.10 -21.83
N LEU A 93 -11.41 -0.53 -20.65
CA LEU A 93 -12.36 0.31 -19.95
C LEU A 93 -11.90 1.77 -19.94
N SER A 94 -12.85 2.71 -20.00
CA SER A 94 -12.53 4.11 -19.80
C SER A 94 -12.02 4.37 -18.37
N ILE A 95 -11.45 5.54 -18.13
CA ILE A 95 -10.97 5.94 -16.80
C ILE A 95 -12.13 5.98 -15.80
N GLY A 96 -13.27 6.56 -16.20
CA GLY A 96 -14.48 6.57 -15.38
C GLY A 96 -14.96 5.16 -15.04
N GLU A 97 -14.95 4.24 -15.99
CA GLU A 97 -15.32 2.84 -15.78
C GLU A 97 -14.36 2.11 -14.85
N ASN A 98 -13.05 2.33 -14.99
CA ASN A 98 -12.03 1.79 -14.08
C ASN A 98 -12.28 2.25 -12.63
N VAL A 99 -12.55 3.52 -12.41
CA VAL A 99 -12.83 4.08 -11.07
C VAL A 99 -14.19 3.59 -10.55
N ALA A 100 -15.22 3.51 -11.41
CA ALA A 100 -16.56 3.07 -11.04
C ALA A 100 -16.70 1.59 -10.70
N MET A 101 -15.73 0.75 -11.07
CA MET A 101 -15.84 -0.72 -10.98
C MET A 101 -16.24 -1.22 -9.59
N GLY A 102 -15.58 -0.75 -8.56
CA GLY A 102 -15.88 -1.10 -7.17
C GLY A 102 -17.26 -0.61 -6.73
N LEU A 103 -17.63 0.61 -7.13
CA LEU A 103 -18.92 1.23 -6.82
C LEU A 103 -20.08 0.45 -7.45
N ARG A 104 -19.96 0.09 -8.74
CA ARG A 104 -20.96 -0.72 -9.45
C ARG A 104 -21.14 -2.10 -8.78
N LYS A 105 -20.02 -2.72 -8.36
CA LYS A 105 -20.06 -4.02 -7.69
C LYS A 105 -20.71 -3.96 -6.30
N GLN A 106 -20.58 -2.86 -5.57
CA GLN A 106 -21.26 -2.69 -4.28
C GLN A 106 -22.77 -2.51 -4.44
N GLY A 107 -23.24 -1.90 -5.53
CA GLY A 107 -24.65 -1.71 -5.81
C GLY A 107 -25.38 -0.75 -4.84
N LEU A 108 -24.63 0.11 -4.14
CA LEU A 108 -25.19 1.03 -3.12
C LEU A 108 -25.59 2.39 -3.70
N LEU A 109 -25.13 2.71 -4.90
CA LEU A 109 -25.37 3.99 -5.58
C LEU A 109 -26.07 3.76 -6.92
N ASP A 110 -26.94 4.68 -7.29
CA ASP A 110 -27.48 4.79 -8.65
C ASP A 110 -26.45 5.35 -9.64
N ALA A 111 -26.79 5.39 -10.93
CA ALA A 111 -25.87 5.85 -11.96
C ALA A 111 -25.40 7.30 -11.76
N PRO A 112 -26.26 8.28 -11.45
CA PRO A 112 -25.82 9.64 -11.12
C PRO A 112 -24.89 9.69 -9.91
N GLY A 113 -25.18 8.91 -8.85
CA GLY A 113 -24.35 8.82 -7.64
C GLY A 113 -22.98 8.22 -7.92
N ILE A 114 -22.89 7.20 -8.78
CA ILE A 114 -21.61 6.63 -9.24
C ILE A 114 -20.81 7.68 -9.99
N ASN A 115 -21.42 8.39 -10.95
CA ASN A 115 -20.73 9.41 -11.74
C ASN A 115 -20.19 10.55 -10.86
N ALA A 116 -20.99 11.03 -9.92
CA ALA A 116 -20.56 12.05 -8.96
C ALA A 116 -19.37 11.57 -8.10
N ARG A 117 -19.39 10.32 -7.65
CA ARG A 117 -18.30 9.73 -6.85
C ARG A 117 -17.03 9.53 -7.69
N VAL A 118 -17.14 9.15 -8.96
CA VAL A 118 -16.02 9.04 -9.90
C VAL A 118 -15.37 10.40 -10.10
N ALA A 119 -16.16 11.44 -10.39
CA ALA A 119 -15.66 12.79 -10.56
C ALA A 119 -14.96 13.30 -9.29
N GLU A 120 -15.57 13.12 -8.11
CA GLU A 120 -14.96 13.45 -6.81
C GLU A 120 -13.60 12.74 -6.60
N ALA A 121 -13.53 11.45 -6.91
CA ALA A 121 -12.30 10.67 -6.74
C ALA A 121 -11.18 11.11 -7.70
N LEU A 122 -11.52 11.46 -8.94
CA LEU A 122 -10.58 11.97 -9.92
C LEU A 122 -10.10 13.38 -9.56
N ASP A 123 -10.98 14.22 -9.05
CA ASP A 123 -10.64 15.56 -8.55
C ASP A 123 -9.64 15.51 -7.39
N LEU A 124 -9.85 14.57 -6.44
CA LEU A 124 -8.95 14.37 -5.31
C LEU A 124 -7.51 13.99 -5.70
N VAL A 125 -7.32 13.44 -6.90
CA VAL A 125 -6.01 13.08 -7.46
C VAL A 125 -5.52 14.04 -8.55
N ASP A 126 -6.11 15.23 -8.64
CA ASP A 126 -5.81 16.30 -9.61
C ASP A 126 -5.91 15.83 -11.08
N LEU A 127 -6.96 15.06 -11.40
CA LEU A 127 -7.29 14.57 -12.73
C LEU A 127 -8.77 14.82 -13.10
N PRO A 128 -9.27 16.06 -13.09
CA PRO A 128 -10.64 16.32 -13.50
C PRO A 128 -10.84 16.11 -15.01
N ASN A 129 -12.05 15.75 -15.41
CA ASN A 129 -12.50 15.67 -16.82
C ASN A 129 -11.70 14.68 -17.68
N VAL A 130 -11.31 13.52 -17.12
CA VAL A 130 -10.62 12.44 -17.85
C VAL A 130 -11.45 11.15 -17.93
N GLU A 131 -12.71 11.18 -17.50
CA GLU A 131 -13.57 10.00 -17.34
C GLU A 131 -13.72 9.20 -18.62
N ASP A 132 -13.82 9.90 -19.78
CA ASP A 132 -14.04 9.29 -21.10
C ASP A 132 -12.75 8.84 -21.79
N ARG A 133 -11.58 9.18 -21.22
CA ARG A 133 -10.29 8.73 -21.76
C ARG A 133 -10.02 7.28 -21.44
N PHE A 134 -9.08 6.69 -22.18
CA PHE A 134 -8.60 5.33 -21.96
C PHE A 134 -7.19 5.34 -21.35
N PRO A 135 -6.77 4.26 -20.63
CA PRO A 135 -5.45 4.17 -20.01
C PRO A 135 -4.29 4.43 -20.98
N ALA A 136 -4.42 4.04 -22.26
CA ALA A 136 -3.40 4.25 -23.28
C ALA A 136 -3.13 5.74 -23.59
N GLU A 137 -4.07 6.63 -23.31
CA GLU A 137 -3.97 8.08 -23.53
C GLU A 137 -3.31 8.83 -22.38
N LEU A 138 -2.98 8.11 -21.28
CA LEU A 138 -2.44 8.69 -20.06
C LEU A 138 -0.95 8.42 -19.89
N SER A 139 -0.21 9.38 -19.30
CA SER A 139 1.16 9.16 -18.86
C SER A 139 1.22 8.12 -17.72
N GLY A 140 2.41 7.58 -17.43
CA GLY A 140 2.60 6.64 -16.32
C GLY A 140 2.16 7.19 -14.96
N GLY A 141 2.49 8.45 -14.67
CA GLY A 141 2.07 9.14 -13.45
C GLY A 141 0.56 9.37 -13.40
N MET A 142 -0.08 9.72 -14.52
CA MET A 142 -1.55 9.83 -14.58
C MET A 142 -2.22 8.48 -14.34
N ARG A 143 -1.73 7.40 -14.93
CA ARG A 143 -2.28 6.04 -14.67
C ARG A 143 -2.20 5.67 -13.19
N LYS A 144 -1.10 5.98 -12.51
CA LYS A 144 -0.98 5.74 -11.06
C LYS A 144 -1.96 6.56 -10.24
N ARG A 145 -2.19 7.83 -10.61
CA ARG A 145 -3.21 8.69 -9.98
C ARG A 145 -4.63 8.13 -10.18
N VAL A 146 -4.95 7.61 -11.36
CA VAL A 146 -6.23 6.91 -11.59
C VAL A 146 -6.35 5.65 -10.73
N GLY A 147 -5.26 4.87 -10.59
CA GLY A 147 -5.22 3.72 -9.66
C GLY A 147 -5.53 4.13 -8.22
N LEU A 148 -5.02 5.29 -7.78
CA LEU A 148 -5.35 5.86 -6.48
C LEU A 148 -6.82 6.31 -6.43
N ALA A 149 -7.33 7.03 -7.44
CA ALA A 149 -8.74 7.44 -7.53
C ALA A 149 -9.68 6.22 -7.40
N ARG A 150 -9.38 5.13 -8.11
CA ARG A 150 -10.13 3.87 -8.00
C ARG A 150 -10.11 3.29 -6.58
N ALA A 151 -8.97 3.36 -5.91
CA ALA A 151 -8.83 2.84 -4.54
C ALA A 151 -9.64 3.67 -3.53
N ILE A 152 -9.72 5.00 -3.69
CA ILE A 152 -10.43 5.90 -2.76
C ILE A 152 -11.91 6.10 -3.08
N ALA A 153 -12.38 5.75 -4.28
CA ALA A 153 -13.78 5.91 -4.69
C ALA A 153 -14.77 5.23 -3.73
N LEU A 154 -14.37 4.13 -3.11
CA LEU A 154 -15.15 3.40 -2.10
C LEU A 154 -15.13 4.05 -0.70
N ARG A 155 -14.41 5.16 -0.50
CA ARG A 155 -14.15 5.78 0.81
C ARG A 155 -13.63 4.76 1.83
N PRO A 156 -12.50 4.10 1.54
CA PRO A 156 -11.96 3.06 2.40
C PRO A 156 -11.48 3.62 3.74
N LYS A 157 -11.46 2.78 4.78
CA LYS A 157 -10.82 3.08 6.06
C LYS A 157 -9.29 2.91 5.99
N TYR A 158 -8.83 1.99 5.13
CA TYR A 158 -7.43 1.61 4.98
C TYR A 158 -6.98 1.80 3.53
N LEU A 159 -5.75 2.29 3.33
CA LEU A 159 -5.09 2.34 2.03
C LEU A 159 -3.77 1.57 2.07
N LEU A 160 -3.65 0.58 1.18
CA LEU A 160 -2.43 -0.22 1.01
C LEU A 160 -1.79 0.19 -0.31
N TYR A 161 -0.55 0.68 -0.24
CA TYR A 161 0.22 1.11 -1.40
C TYR A 161 1.39 0.13 -1.63
N ASP A 162 1.39 -0.52 -2.78
CA ASP A 162 2.45 -1.45 -3.16
C ASP A 162 3.37 -0.79 -4.20
N GLU A 163 4.49 -0.23 -3.74
CA GLU A 163 5.50 0.46 -4.56
C GLU A 163 4.90 1.57 -5.46
N PRO A 164 4.18 2.56 -4.90
CA PRO A 164 3.38 3.52 -5.67
C PRO A 164 4.20 4.42 -6.59
N THR A 165 5.45 4.71 -6.25
CA THR A 165 6.35 5.62 -6.99
C THR A 165 7.30 4.91 -7.94
N THR A 166 7.36 3.57 -7.92
CA THR A 166 8.28 2.79 -8.76
C THR A 166 8.06 3.06 -10.25
N GLY A 167 9.17 3.35 -10.96
CA GLY A 167 9.18 3.64 -12.40
C GLY A 167 8.76 5.07 -12.76
N LEU A 168 8.63 5.96 -11.78
CA LEU A 168 8.39 7.39 -12.00
C LEU A 168 9.68 8.19 -11.82
N ASP A 169 9.74 9.35 -12.47
CA ASP A 169 10.76 10.34 -12.20
C ASP A 169 10.57 10.99 -10.81
N PRO A 170 11.61 11.65 -10.25
CA PRO A 170 11.53 12.22 -8.90
C PRO A 170 10.43 13.26 -8.71
N VAL A 171 10.10 14.06 -9.74
CA VAL A 171 9.05 15.09 -9.66
C VAL A 171 7.67 14.43 -9.59
N THR A 172 7.41 13.49 -10.48
CA THR A 172 6.16 12.73 -10.49
C THR A 172 5.99 11.89 -9.22
N SER A 173 7.08 11.30 -8.69
CA SER A 173 7.08 10.59 -7.41
C SER A 173 6.66 11.52 -6.27
N ALA A 174 7.19 12.74 -6.22
CA ALA A 174 6.83 13.73 -5.21
C ALA A 174 5.34 14.12 -5.27
N VAL A 175 4.72 14.14 -6.46
CA VAL A 175 3.28 14.35 -6.61
C VAL A 175 2.49 13.19 -6.00
N ILE A 176 2.90 11.95 -6.23
CA ILE A 176 2.24 10.77 -5.63
C ILE A 176 2.37 10.81 -4.11
N ASP A 177 3.55 11.14 -3.57
CA ASP A 177 3.76 11.28 -2.13
C ASP A 177 2.81 12.32 -1.52
N GLU A 178 2.67 13.48 -2.16
CA GLU A 178 1.76 14.54 -1.73
C GLU A 178 0.29 14.07 -1.73
N LEU A 179 -0.10 13.31 -2.75
CA LEU A 179 -1.45 12.73 -2.80
C LEU A 179 -1.66 11.72 -1.67
N MET A 180 -0.68 10.89 -1.32
CA MET A 180 -0.79 9.96 -0.18
C MET A 180 -0.97 10.70 1.14
N ILE A 181 -0.21 11.78 1.37
CA ILE A 181 -0.36 12.66 2.54
C ILE A 181 -1.75 13.29 2.56
N ARG A 182 -2.18 13.87 1.45
CA ARG A 182 -3.50 14.49 1.30
C ARG A 182 -4.64 13.50 1.58
N MET A 183 -4.53 12.24 1.12
CA MET A 183 -5.54 11.22 1.42
C MET A 183 -5.61 10.92 2.92
N ARG A 184 -4.48 10.80 3.61
CA ARG A 184 -4.47 10.62 5.05
C ARG A 184 -5.13 11.80 5.77
N GLU A 185 -4.79 13.03 5.42
CA GLU A 185 -5.27 14.23 6.09
C GLU A 185 -6.76 14.52 5.81
N LYS A 186 -7.18 14.41 4.54
CA LYS A 186 -8.56 14.73 4.15
C LYS A 186 -9.55 13.61 4.44
N LEU A 187 -9.13 12.34 4.30
CA LEU A 187 -10.02 11.19 4.46
C LEU A 187 -9.85 10.48 5.81
N GLY A 188 -8.82 10.85 6.61
CA GLY A 188 -8.54 10.21 7.90
C GLY A 188 -8.16 8.73 7.79
N VAL A 189 -7.64 8.30 6.64
CA VAL A 189 -7.33 6.90 6.38
C VAL A 189 -6.06 6.46 7.12
N THR A 190 -6.05 5.20 7.55
CA THR A 190 -4.84 4.51 7.98
C THR A 190 -4.17 3.92 6.75
N SER A 191 -2.86 4.10 6.60
CA SER A 191 -2.17 3.61 5.40
C SER A 191 -0.97 2.72 5.71
N ILE A 192 -0.72 1.77 4.81
CA ILE A 192 0.52 1.00 4.74
C ILE A 192 1.12 1.25 3.36
N VAL A 193 2.38 1.70 3.35
CA VAL A 193 3.11 2.03 2.12
C VAL A 193 4.32 1.12 2.03
N ILE A 194 4.40 0.33 0.97
CA ILE A 194 5.62 -0.40 0.63
C ILE A 194 6.43 0.46 -0.31
N THR A 195 7.69 0.69 0.03
CA THR A 195 8.63 1.35 -0.87
C THR A 195 10.07 0.96 -0.54
N HIS A 196 10.96 1.07 -1.52
CA HIS A 196 12.41 1.03 -1.34
C HIS A 196 13.02 2.44 -1.49
N ASP A 197 12.22 3.44 -1.83
CA ASP A 197 12.66 4.85 -1.90
C ASP A 197 12.58 5.50 -0.51
N MET A 198 13.75 5.77 0.07
CA MET A 198 13.85 6.38 1.39
C MET A 198 13.35 7.83 1.44
N ARG A 199 13.39 8.57 0.32
CA ARG A 199 12.83 9.94 0.26
C ARG A 199 11.31 9.90 0.43
N SER A 200 10.63 9.05 -0.34
CA SER A 200 9.20 8.80 -0.17
C SER A 200 8.90 8.28 1.24
N ALA A 201 9.66 7.31 1.75
CA ALA A 201 9.46 6.74 3.08
C ALA A 201 9.46 7.81 4.18
N TYR A 202 10.44 8.71 4.16
CA TYR A 202 10.54 9.81 5.14
C TYR A 202 9.46 10.87 4.99
N ARG A 203 8.99 11.10 3.77
CA ARG A 203 7.99 12.12 3.48
C ARG A 203 6.58 11.69 3.89
N VAL A 204 6.20 10.46 3.58
CA VAL A 204 4.82 9.99 3.75
C VAL A 204 4.58 9.27 5.08
N GLY A 205 5.63 8.66 5.66
CA GLY A 205 5.52 7.85 6.86
C GLY A 205 5.34 8.66 8.14
N THR A 206 4.51 8.16 9.05
CA THR A 206 4.56 8.54 10.48
C THR A 206 5.44 7.57 11.25
N ARG A 207 5.47 6.31 10.80
CA ARG A 207 6.33 5.24 11.30
C ARG A 207 6.89 4.42 10.15
N ILE A 208 8.07 3.84 10.38
CA ILE A 208 8.73 2.99 9.40
C ILE A 208 9.09 1.65 10.06
N ALA A 209 8.82 0.55 9.36
CA ALA A 209 9.24 -0.79 9.73
C ALA A 209 10.17 -1.35 8.65
N MET A 210 11.36 -1.81 9.03
CA MET A 210 12.26 -2.49 8.12
C MET A 210 12.02 -4.00 8.13
N LEU A 211 11.66 -4.54 6.97
CA LEU A 211 11.57 -5.98 6.73
C LEU A 211 12.93 -6.51 6.26
N TYR A 212 13.51 -7.38 7.07
CA TYR A 212 14.78 -8.05 6.80
C TYR A 212 14.66 -9.53 7.17
N GLU A 213 15.10 -10.44 6.30
CA GLU A 213 15.05 -11.89 6.49
C GLU A 213 13.69 -12.43 6.97
N GLY A 214 12.61 -11.89 6.39
CA GLY A 214 11.25 -12.31 6.69
C GLY A 214 10.68 -11.83 8.03
N ARG A 215 11.39 -10.94 8.75
CA ARG A 215 11.00 -10.39 10.06
C ARG A 215 11.07 -8.86 10.06
N VAL A 216 10.39 -8.23 11.00
CA VAL A 216 10.59 -6.81 11.29
C VAL A 216 11.90 -6.67 12.07
N ARG A 217 12.92 -6.10 11.44
CA ARG A 217 14.23 -5.85 12.04
C ARG A 217 14.17 -4.71 13.04
N GLN A 218 13.54 -3.61 12.63
CA GLN A 218 13.30 -2.43 13.46
C GLN A 218 11.99 -1.78 13.02
N CYS A 219 11.25 -1.23 13.98
CA CYS A 219 10.06 -0.41 13.74
C CYS A 219 10.09 0.78 14.69
N GLY A 220 9.88 1.98 14.15
CA GLY A 220 9.92 3.21 14.95
C GLY A 220 9.39 4.42 14.19
N THR A 221 9.52 5.59 14.75
CA THR A 221 9.29 6.87 14.08
C THR A 221 10.28 7.07 12.93
N VAL A 222 10.01 8.03 12.06
CA VAL A 222 10.92 8.39 10.96
C VAL A 222 12.31 8.73 11.48
N ASP A 223 12.40 9.49 12.58
CA ASP A 223 13.70 9.89 13.16
C ASP A 223 14.43 8.71 13.79
N GLU A 224 13.74 7.81 14.49
CA GLU A 224 14.34 6.59 15.06
C GLU A 224 14.94 5.70 13.99
N ILE A 225 14.29 5.56 12.83
CA ILE A 225 14.84 4.78 11.72
C ILE A 225 16.01 5.53 11.05
N ARG A 226 15.87 6.83 10.85
CA ARG A 226 16.91 7.68 10.22
C ARG A 226 18.20 7.72 11.03
N LEU A 227 18.10 7.70 12.36
CA LEU A 227 19.22 7.75 13.30
C LEU A 227 19.57 6.37 13.88
N SER A 228 19.09 5.29 13.27
CA SER A 228 19.31 3.93 13.77
C SER A 228 20.81 3.62 13.89
N SER A 229 21.18 2.96 14.99
CA SER A 229 22.52 2.39 15.19
C SER A 229 22.63 0.95 14.67
N ASP A 230 21.51 0.32 14.28
CA ASP A 230 21.54 -1.04 13.71
C ASP A 230 22.25 -1.03 12.35
N PRO A 231 23.33 -1.81 12.16
CA PRO A 231 24.15 -1.74 10.95
C PRO A 231 23.36 -2.10 9.67
N VAL A 232 22.40 -3.03 9.74
CA VAL A 232 21.58 -3.44 8.60
C VAL A 232 20.61 -2.32 8.21
N VAL A 233 19.98 -1.68 9.20
CA VAL A 233 19.07 -0.55 8.96
C VAL A 233 19.84 0.63 8.37
N ARG A 234 20.99 0.97 8.96
CA ARG A 234 21.87 2.06 8.46
C ARG A 234 22.33 1.84 7.03
N GLN A 235 22.81 0.64 6.73
CA GLN A 235 23.26 0.28 5.38
C GLN A 235 22.14 0.52 4.36
N PHE A 236 20.93 0.06 4.66
CA PHE A 236 19.78 0.24 3.77
C PHE A 236 19.40 1.71 3.60
N VAL A 237 19.30 2.43 4.72
CA VAL A 237 18.90 3.85 4.76
C VAL A 237 19.90 4.76 4.06
N GLU A 238 21.19 4.50 4.22
CA GLU A 238 22.28 5.26 3.61
C GLU A 238 22.55 4.84 2.16
N GLY A 239 21.92 3.77 1.67
CA GLY A 239 22.12 3.25 0.32
C GLY A 239 23.55 2.76 0.07
N LYS A 240 24.25 2.30 1.11
CA LYS A 240 25.61 1.78 1.00
C LYS A 240 25.62 0.37 0.44
N ALA A 241 26.52 0.08 -0.50
CA ALA A 241 26.83 -1.29 -0.87
C ALA A 241 27.38 -2.06 0.35
N GLU A 242 27.24 -3.40 0.34
CA GLU A 242 27.71 -4.26 1.45
C GLU A 242 29.09 -3.80 1.96
N ILE A 243 29.13 -3.45 3.24
CA ILE A 243 30.40 -3.28 3.94
C ILE A 243 30.84 -4.69 4.30
N ASP A 244 32.02 -5.11 3.83
CA ASP A 244 32.69 -6.33 4.29
C ASP A 244 32.69 -6.34 5.83
N MET A 245 31.84 -7.16 6.43
CA MET A 245 31.78 -7.33 7.89
C MET A 245 32.99 -8.11 8.43
N ASP A 246 33.91 -8.55 7.55
CA ASP A 246 35.14 -9.26 7.89
C ASP A 246 36.36 -8.35 8.10
N ALA A 247 36.17 -7.02 8.11
CA ALA A 247 37.27 -6.06 8.29
C ALA A 247 37.25 -5.32 9.63
N ALA A 248 36.78 -5.99 10.71
CA ALA A 248 36.85 -5.43 12.07
C ALA A 248 37.31 -6.47 13.09
#